data_3096adaf8bf9649de2d5a29df4700012
#
_entry.id   3096adaf8bf9649de2d5a29df4700012
#
_cell.length_a   1.000
_cell.length_b   1.000
_cell.length_c   1.000
_cell.angle_alpha   90.00
_cell.angle_beta   90.00
_cell.angle_gamma   90.00
#
_symmetry.space_group_name_H-M   'P 1'
#
loop_
_entity.id
_entity.type
_entity.pdbx_description
1 polymer ?
#
loop_
_entity_poly.entity_id
_entity_poly.type
_entity_poly.pdbx_seq_one_letter_code
_entity_poly.pdbx_strand_id
1 'polypeptide(L)'
;MPDVHALLSASSSKQWLHCPPSVRLQEGFPNESSVYAAEGTFAHEVCEYKVRKYLHERVKRPQSEEYDTEEIEQITDVYAEFVISIIEKMKETGCEPLVFVEERVDYSHIAPSGFGTADMLIIGKDENGKGLIHVCDFKTGAGVFVDADHNSQMMLYALGGLAAYGFLYDVETVRMTIIQPRLDNISTCEMPVSELNEWAESIKPIAVMAFE
;
A
#
# COMPACT_ATOMS: atom_id res chain seq x y z
N MET A 1 -7.25 -19.69 -0.16
CA MET A 1 -6.23 -20.15 0.79
C MET A 1 -6.37 -19.27 2.02
N PRO A 2 -6.15 -19.73 3.26
CA PRO A 2 -6.19 -18.79 4.39
C PRO A 2 -5.13 -17.73 4.13
N ASP A 3 -5.51 -16.45 4.28
CA ASP A 3 -4.58 -15.33 4.18
C ASP A 3 -3.52 -15.48 5.27
N VAL A 4 -2.32 -15.83 4.85
CA VAL A 4 -1.18 -15.90 5.75
C VAL A 4 -0.71 -14.46 5.93
N HIS A 5 -1.13 -13.83 7.00
CA HIS A 5 -0.60 -12.53 7.39
C HIS A 5 0.83 -12.70 7.92
N ALA A 6 1.71 -11.77 7.53
CA ALA A 6 3.04 -11.72 8.14
C ALA A 6 2.91 -11.40 9.63
N LEU A 7 3.74 -12.02 10.46
CA LEU A 7 3.81 -11.70 11.88
C LEU A 7 4.11 -10.20 12.09
N LEU A 8 5.07 -9.68 11.33
CA LEU A 8 5.39 -8.25 11.26
C LEU A 8 4.75 -7.64 10.01
N SER A 9 3.41 -7.58 9.98
CA SER A 9 2.69 -7.02 8.84
C SER A 9 2.91 -5.51 8.72
N ALA A 10 2.89 -4.99 7.48
CA ALA A 10 3.03 -3.56 7.24
C ALA A 10 1.87 -2.76 7.86
N SER A 11 0.64 -3.27 7.77
CA SER A 11 -0.54 -2.60 8.34
C SER A 11 -0.50 -2.47 9.87
N SER A 12 0.20 -3.38 10.56
CA SER A 12 0.39 -3.31 12.03
C SER A 12 1.70 -2.63 12.43
N SER A 13 2.49 -2.13 11.47
CA SER A 13 3.85 -1.63 11.70
C SER A 13 3.92 -0.50 12.73
N LYS A 14 2.96 0.42 12.72
CA LYS A 14 2.88 1.49 13.72
C LYS A 14 2.82 0.92 15.14
N GLN A 15 2.14 -0.20 15.33
CA GLN A 15 2.01 -0.84 16.63
C GLN A 15 3.30 -1.55 17.05
N TRP A 16 3.84 -2.45 16.21
CA TRP A 16 5.02 -3.22 16.61
C TRP A 16 6.31 -2.38 16.67
N LEU A 17 6.39 -1.26 15.93
CA LEU A 17 7.47 -0.30 16.05
C LEU A 17 7.46 0.43 17.40
N HIS A 18 6.28 0.72 17.96
CA HIS A 18 6.15 1.41 19.24
C HIS A 18 6.12 0.47 20.44
N CYS A 19 5.61 -0.74 20.26
CA CYS A 19 5.48 -1.74 21.30
C CYS A 19 5.82 -3.14 20.73
N PRO A 20 7.11 -3.48 20.59
CA PRO A 20 7.53 -4.75 20.04
C PRO A 20 6.86 -5.98 20.69
N PRO A 21 6.68 -6.05 22.02
CA PRO A 21 6.01 -7.19 22.64
C PRO A 21 4.54 -7.38 22.25
N SER A 22 3.90 -6.36 21.65
CA SER A 22 2.49 -6.43 21.24
C SER A 22 2.23 -7.54 20.22
N VAL A 23 3.21 -7.88 19.40
CA VAL A 23 3.11 -8.93 18.38
C VAL A 23 2.81 -10.28 19.05
N ARG A 24 3.61 -10.66 20.03
CA ARG A 24 3.45 -11.94 20.76
C ARG A 24 2.20 -11.95 21.65
N LEU A 25 1.88 -10.82 22.24
CA LEU A 25 0.67 -10.70 23.04
C LEU A 25 -0.60 -10.93 22.22
N GLN A 26 -0.62 -10.46 20.98
CA GLN A 26 -1.77 -10.60 20.09
C GLN A 26 -1.97 -12.02 19.55
N GLU A 27 -0.93 -12.85 19.46
CA GLU A 27 -1.06 -14.26 19.02
C GLU A 27 -2.05 -15.06 19.91
N GLY A 28 -2.26 -14.63 21.15
CA GLY A 28 -3.20 -15.26 22.09
C GLY A 28 -4.66 -14.84 21.94
N PHE A 29 -4.97 -13.87 21.07
CA PHE A 29 -6.32 -13.36 20.89
C PHE A 29 -6.93 -13.84 19.57
N PRO A 30 -8.23 -14.18 19.54
CA PRO A 30 -8.91 -14.53 18.29
C PRO A 30 -8.94 -13.30 17.37
N ASN A 31 -8.66 -13.55 16.08
CA ASN A 31 -8.80 -12.52 15.06
C ASN A 31 -10.27 -12.41 14.66
N GLU A 32 -11.01 -11.46 15.27
CA GLU A 32 -12.41 -11.20 14.95
C GLU A 32 -12.49 -10.17 13.81
N SER A 33 -13.03 -10.60 12.67
CA SER A 33 -13.35 -9.68 11.59
C SER A 33 -14.59 -8.86 11.94
N SER A 34 -14.49 -7.54 11.85
CA SER A 34 -15.65 -6.66 12.01
C SER A 34 -16.43 -6.51 10.70
N VAL A 35 -17.69 -6.08 10.78
CA VAL A 35 -18.52 -5.73 9.58
C VAL A 35 -17.81 -4.66 8.73
N TYR A 36 -17.13 -3.72 9.37
CA TYR A 36 -16.33 -2.69 8.67
C TYR A 36 -15.14 -3.29 7.89
N ALA A 37 -14.57 -4.39 8.37
CA ALA A 37 -13.48 -5.07 7.66
C ALA A 37 -14.00 -5.77 6.38
N ALA A 38 -15.20 -6.34 6.43
CA ALA A 38 -15.82 -6.97 5.26
C ALA A 38 -16.21 -5.94 4.19
N GLU A 39 -16.81 -4.81 4.59
CA GLU A 39 -17.07 -3.70 3.67
C GLU A 39 -15.78 -3.17 3.05
N GLY A 40 -14.73 -3.00 3.89
CA GLY A 40 -13.41 -2.56 3.41
C GLY A 40 -12.82 -3.51 2.38
N THR A 41 -12.88 -4.81 2.62
CA THR A 41 -12.41 -5.83 1.67
C THR A 41 -13.14 -5.71 0.34
N PHE A 42 -14.47 -5.61 0.37
CA PHE A 42 -15.26 -5.45 -0.86
C PHE A 42 -14.88 -4.16 -1.63
N ALA A 43 -14.67 -3.05 -0.91
CA ALA A 43 -14.27 -1.80 -1.53
C ALA A 43 -12.88 -1.90 -2.20
N HIS A 44 -11.90 -2.58 -1.58
CA HIS A 44 -10.60 -2.87 -2.21
C HIS A 44 -10.75 -3.72 -3.48
N GLU A 45 -11.59 -4.77 -3.47
CA GLU A 45 -11.88 -5.57 -4.66
C GLU A 45 -12.47 -4.73 -5.80
N VAL A 46 -13.33 -3.74 -5.49
CA VAL A 46 -13.88 -2.81 -6.49
C VAL A 46 -12.79 -1.86 -7.02
N CYS A 47 -11.91 -1.35 -6.16
CA CYS A 47 -10.76 -0.54 -6.58
C CYS A 47 -9.84 -1.33 -7.54
N GLU A 48 -9.47 -2.55 -7.15
CA GLU A 48 -8.68 -3.47 -7.97
C GLU A 48 -9.34 -3.68 -9.34
N TYR A 49 -10.63 -4.03 -9.34
CA TYR A 49 -11.39 -4.24 -10.58
C TYR A 49 -11.33 -3.01 -11.50
N LYS A 50 -11.54 -1.80 -10.97
CA LYS A 50 -11.55 -0.56 -11.78
C LYS A 50 -10.20 -0.29 -12.42
N VAL A 51 -9.10 -0.44 -11.68
CA VAL A 51 -7.76 -0.22 -12.21
C VAL A 51 -7.37 -1.32 -13.20
N ARG A 52 -7.62 -2.60 -12.90
CA ARG A 52 -7.35 -3.70 -13.85
C ARG A 52 -8.16 -3.56 -15.14
N LYS A 53 -9.39 -3.07 -15.06
CA LYS A 53 -10.21 -2.79 -16.23
C LYS A 53 -9.62 -1.68 -17.10
N TYR A 54 -9.10 -0.61 -16.48
CA TYR A 54 -8.36 0.43 -17.19
C TYR A 54 -7.11 -0.13 -17.88
N LEU A 55 -6.41 -1.06 -17.23
CA LEU A 55 -5.24 -1.75 -17.80
C LEU A 55 -5.60 -2.80 -18.88
N HIS A 56 -6.88 -2.88 -19.27
CA HIS A 56 -7.41 -3.84 -20.26
C HIS A 56 -7.30 -5.32 -19.85
N GLU A 57 -7.19 -5.60 -18.57
CA GLU A 57 -7.21 -6.96 -18.05
C GLU A 57 -8.63 -7.56 -18.07
N ARG A 58 -8.71 -8.88 -18.26
CA ARG A 58 -9.98 -9.62 -18.22
C ARG A 58 -10.38 -9.95 -16.78
N VAL A 59 -11.09 -9.05 -16.16
CA VAL A 59 -11.56 -9.19 -14.78
C VAL A 59 -13.08 -9.11 -14.71
N LYS A 60 -13.66 -9.74 -13.67
CA LYS A 60 -15.08 -9.62 -13.38
C LYS A 60 -15.28 -8.63 -12.24
N ARG A 61 -16.29 -7.76 -12.36
CA ARG A 61 -16.66 -6.87 -11.28
C ARG A 61 -17.13 -7.69 -10.06
N PRO A 62 -16.57 -7.43 -8.87
CA PRO A 62 -17.08 -8.03 -7.64
C PRO A 62 -18.53 -7.60 -7.39
N GLN A 63 -19.28 -8.45 -6.71
CA GLN A 63 -20.69 -8.22 -6.39
C GLN A 63 -20.94 -8.55 -4.94
N SER A 64 -21.74 -7.75 -4.27
CA SER A 64 -22.22 -7.97 -2.91
C SER A 64 -23.64 -7.46 -2.80
N GLU A 65 -24.53 -8.25 -2.18
CA GLU A 65 -25.89 -7.77 -1.90
C GLU A 65 -25.91 -6.73 -0.76
N GLU A 66 -24.90 -6.74 0.11
CA GLU A 66 -24.82 -5.91 1.29
C GLU A 66 -23.98 -4.65 1.07
N TYR A 67 -22.84 -4.78 0.36
CA TYR A 67 -21.83 -3.73 0.28
C TYR A 67 -21.76 -3.04 -1.09
N ASP A 68 -22.44 -3.53 -2.12
CA ASP A 68 -22.42 -2.92 -3.46
C ASP A 68 -23.37 -1.72 -3.52
N THR A 69 -22.96 -0.62 -2.90
CA THR A 69 -23.72 0.61 -2.72
C THR A 69 -23.20 1.74 -3.62
N GLU A 70 -24.02 2.76 -3.83
CA GLU A 70 -23.61 3.97 -4.57
C GLU A 70 -22.45 4.69 -3.89
N GLU A 71 -22.39 4.69 -2.55
CA GLU A 71 -21.28 5.27 -1.80
C GLU A 71 -19.97 4.53 -2.09
N ILE A 72 -19.98 3.19 -2.07
CA ILE A 72 -18.79 2.38 -2.40
C ILE A 72 -18.36 2.65 -3.84
N GLU A 73 -19.29 2.77 -4.77
CA GLU A 73 -18.96 3.13 -6.16
C GLU A 73 -18.25 4.48 -6.23
N GLN A 74 -18.77 5.52 -5.55
CA GLN A 74 -18.20 6.87 -5.55
C GLN A 74 -16.79 6.91 -4.91
N ILE A 75 -16.58 6.31 -3.74
CA ILE A 75 -15.27 6.34 -3.08
C ILE A 75 -14.22 5.54 -3.83
N THR A 76 -14.61 4.46 -4.49
CA THR A 76 -13.70 3.66 -5.32
C THR A 76 -13.41 4.32 -6.68
N ASP A 77 -14.31 5.16 -7.21
CA ASP A 77 -14.04 6.02 -8.37
C ASP A 77 -12.93 7.02 -8.05
N VAL A 78 -13.01 7.70 -6.90
CA VAL A 78 -11.98 8.66 -6.46
C VAL A 78 -10.59 8.00 -6.45
N TYR A 79 -10.49 6.77 -5.91
CA TYR A 79 -9.23 6.03 -5.91
C TYR A 79 -8.77 5.69 -7.32
N ALA A 80 -9.64 5.10 -8.14
CA ALA A 80 -9.27 4.66 -9.47
C ALA A 80 -8.85 5.84 -10.36
N GLU A 81 -9.61 6.94 -10.34
CA GLU A 81 -9.28 8.15 -11.10
C GLU A 81 -7.93 8.73 -10.69
N PHE A 82 -7.63 8.77 -9.38
CA PHE A 82 -6.36 9.24 -8.87
C PHE A 82 -5.20 8.37 -9.37
N VAL A 83 -5.30 7.04 -9.22
CA VAL A 83 -4.28 6.09 -9.68
C VAL A 83 -4.07 6.18 -11.20
N ILE A 84 -5.15 6.22 -11.97
CA ILE A 84 -5.09 6.36 -13.42
C ILE A 84 -4.39 7.67 -13.80
N SER A 85 -4.66 8.76 -13.09
CA SER A 85 -4.00 10.04 -13.35
C SER A 85 -2.49 9.99 -13.16
N ILE A 86 -1.98 9.19 -12.20
CA ILE A 86 -0.54 8.96 -12.00
C ILE A 86 0.05 8.20 -13.18
N ILE A 87 -0.61 7.13 -13.61
CA ILE A 87 -0.16 6.31 -14.75
C ILE A 87 -0.07 7.18 -16.00
N GLU A 88 -1.10 7.97 -16.30
CA GLU A 88 -1.11 8.85 -17.47
C GLU A 88 -0.03 9.93 -17.40
N LYS A 89 0.18 10.56 -16.24
CA LYS A 89 1.26 11.54 -16.07
C LYS A 89 2.65 10.94 -16.32
N MET A 90 2.89 9.70 -15.88
CA MET A 90 4.14 9.01 -16.18
C MET A 90 4.29 8.72 -17.68
N LYS A 91 3.19 8.33 -18.36
CA LYS A 91 3.21 8.13 -19.83
C LYS A 91 3.50 9.42 -20.61
N GLU A 92 3.00 10.56 -20.13
CA GLU A 92 3.29 11.87 -20.74
C GLU A 92 4.79 12.21 -20.75
N THR A 93 5.58 11.65 -19.83
CA THR A 93 7.05 11.80 -19.82
C THR A 93 7.75 10.94 -20.88
N GLY A 94 7.00 10.13 -21.64
CA GLY A 94 7.54 9.13 -22.57
C GLY A 94 8.00 7.84 -21.89
N CYS A 95 7.66 7.64 -20.63
CA CYS A 95 7.92 6.42 -19.87
C CYS A 95 6.66 5.53 -19.87
N GLU A 96 6.80 4.26 -20.25
CA GLU A 96 5.72 3.28 -20.00
C GLU A 96 5.91 2.71 -18.60
N PRO A 97 5.09 3.10 -17.61
CA PRO A 97 5.27 2.66 -16.25
C PRO A 97 4.89 1.19 -16.08
N LEU A 98 5.56 0.50 -15.17
CA LEU A 98 5.10 -0.79 -14.66
C LEU A 98 4.06 -0.54 -13.58
N VAL A 99 2.92 -1.21 -13.70
CA VAL A 99 1.79 -1.05 -12.79
C VAL A 99 1.44 -2.40 -12.20
N PHE A 100 1.48 -2.49 -10.88
CA PHE A 100 1.15 -3.70 -10.13
C PHE A 100 -0.01 -3.38 -9.20
N VAL A 101 -1.08 -4.19 -9.31
CA VAL A 101 -2.31 -4.07 -8.52
C VAL A 101 -2.35 -5.23 -7.54
N GLU A 102 -2.59 -4.98 -6.25
CA GLU A 102 -2.59 -5.98 -5.18
C GLU A 102 -1.27 -6.77 -5.18
N GLU A 103 -0.15 -6.04 -5.19
CA GLU A 103 1.16 -6.64 -5.31
C GLU A 103 1.71 -7.08 -3.96
N ARG A 104 2.09 -8.36 -3.88
CA ARG A 104 2.77 -8.89 -2.72
C ARG A 104 4.22 -8.44 -2.73
N VAL A 105 4.60 -7.66 -1.74
CA VAL A 105 5.96 -7.15 -1.54
C VAL A 105 6.60 -7.80 -0.32
N ASP A 106 7.88 -8.18 -0.46
CA ASP A 106 8.69 -8.80 0.58
C ASP A 106 9.69 -7.77 1.12
N TYR A 107 9.61 -7.48 2.41
CA TYR A 107 10.55 -6.65 3.14
C TYR A 107 11.21 -7.42 4.30
N SER A 108 11.34 -8.74 4.17
CA SER A 108 11.94 -9.61 5.18
C SER A 108 13.42 -9.31 5.47
N HIS A 109 14.09 -8.62 4.56
CA HIS A 109 15.44 -8.10 4.74
C HIS A 109 15.53 -6.93 5.74
N ILE A 110 14.39 -6.36 6.12
CA ILE A 110 14.24 -5.30 7.13
C ILE A 110 13.54 -5.85 8.37
N ALA A 111 12.40 -6.50 8.21
CA ALA A 111 11.60 -7.05 9.29
C ALA A 111 11.48 -8.58 9.10
N PRO A 112 12.00 -9.42 10.02
CA PRO A 112 12.02 -10.86 9.84
C PRO A 112 10.65 -11.44 9.45
N SER A 113 10.62 -12.23 8.38
CA SER A 113 9.40 -12.79 7.78
C SER A 113 8.35 -11.73 7.38
N GLY A 114 8.77 -10.47 7.20
CA GLY A 114 7.89 -9.37 6.84
C GLY A 114 7.52 -9.39 5.36
N PHE A 115 6.24 -9.34 5.08
CA PHE A 115 5.66 -9.14 3.76
C PHE A 115 4.28 -8.50 3.89
N GLY A 116 3.78 -7.97 2.80
CA GLY A 116 2.42 -7.44 2.74
C GLY A 116 1.93 -7.34 1.30
N THR A 117 0.71 -6.91 1.12
CA THR A 117 0.13 -6.64 -0.19
C THR A 117 -0.09 -5.14 -0.30
N ALA A 118 0.54 -4.50 -1.27
CA ALA A 118 0.32 -3.10 -1.60
C ALA A 118 -0.83 -3.00 -2.59
N ASP A 119 -1.83 -2.16 -2.32
CA ASP A 119 -2.98 -1.98 -3.20
C ASP A 119 -2.54 -1.57 -4.61
N MET A 120 -1.53 -0.69 -4.66
CA MET A 120 -0.96 -0.22 -5.92
C MET A 120 0.53 0.10 -5.80
N LEU A 121 1.30 -0.39 -6.78
CA LEU A 121 2.70 -0.07 -6.95
C LEU A 121 2.94 0.35 -8.41
N ILE A 122 3.37 1.58 -8.64
CA ILE A 122 3.64 2.13 -9.96
C ILE A 122 5.12 2.53 -10.04
N ILE A 123 5.82 2.00 -11.05
CA ILE A 123 7.25 2.22 -11.18
C ILE A 123 7.51 2.80 -12.56
N GLY A 124 8.19 3.92 -12.61
CA GLY A 124 8.48 4.62 -13.85
C GLY A 124 9.41 5.80 -13.64
N LYS A 125 9.17 6.88 -14.37
CA LYS A 125 9.92 8.12 -14.26
C LYS A 125 9.01 9.28 -13.90
N ASP A 126 9.53 10.19 -13.09
CA ASP A 126 8.88 11.47 -12.79
C ASP A 126 9.00 12.45 -13.97
N GLU A 127 8.45 13.65 -13.80
CA GLU A 127 8.48 14.73 -14.80
C GLU A 127 9.89 15.24 -15.12
N ASN A 128 10.88 14.91 -14.29
CA ASN A 128 12.30 15.26 -14.49
C ASN A 128 13.09 14.09 -15.12
N GLY A 129 12.44 12.98 -15.43
CA GLY A 129 13.04 11.78 -15.99
C GLY A 129 13.78 10.91 -14.97
N LYS A 130 13.60 11.16 -13.65
CA LYS A 130 14.18 10.37 -12.57
C LYS A 130 13.33 9.18 -12.23
N GLY A 131 13.98 8.06 -11.90
CA GLY A 131 13.29 6.85 -11.48
C GLY A 131 12.49 7.04 -10.20
N LEU A 132 11.22 6.68 -10.23
CA LEU A 132 10.24 6.85 -9.17
C LEU A 132 9.47 5.54 -8.93
N ILE A 133 9.31 5.18 -7.65
CA ILE A 133 8.28 4.24 -7.20
C ILE A 133 7.17 5.05 -6.52
N HIS A 134 5.93 4.84 -6.95
CA HIS A 134 4.74 5.41 -6.32
C HIS A 134 3.90 4.29 -5.72
N VAL A 135 3.74 4.29 -4.40
CA VAL A 135 2.86 3.39 -3.65
C VAL A 135 1.57 4.13 -3.33
N CYS A 136 0.42 3.53 -3.66
CA CYS A 136 -0.88 4.08 -3.27
C CYS A 136 -1.62 3.07 -2.41
N ASP A 137 -2.32 3.55 -1.40
CA ASP A 137 -3.08 2.75 -0.46
C ASP A 137 -4.46 3.37 -0.23
N PHE A 138 -5.50 2.56 -0.32
CA PHE A 138 -6.88 2.96 -0.17
C PHE A 138 -7.37 2.74 1.25
N LYS A 139 -8.01 3.75 1.81
CA LYS A 139 -8.59 3.67 3.17
C LYS A 139 -10.08 3.98 3.14
N THR A 140 -10.90 3.00 3.51
CA THR A 140 -12.37 3.16 3.59
C THR A 140 -12.84 3.82 4.88
N GLY A 141 -12.00 3.82 5.94
CA GLY A 141 -12.38 4.30 7.26
C GLY A 141 -12.69 5.80 7.31
N ALA A 142 -13.75 6.18 8.01
CA ALA A 142 -14.16 7.57 8.24
C ALA A 142 -13.83 8.07 9.67
N GLY A 143 -13.28 7.22 10.53
CA GLY A 143 -13.10 7.55 11.95
C GLY A 143 -11.74 8.16 12.29
N VAL A 144 -10.69 7.80 11.57
CA VAL A 144 -9.31 8.23 11.86
C VAL A 144 -8.66 8.69 10.57
N PHE A 145 -8.15 9.91 10.60
CA PHE A 145 -7.35 10.47 9.50
C PHE A 145 -6.01 9.73 9.40
N VAL A 146 -5.66 9.28 8.20
CA VAL A 146 -4.39 8.60 7.94
C VAL A 146 -3.53 9.48 7.06
N ASP A 147 -2.34 9.82 7.55
CA ASP A 147 -1.35 10.61 6.83
C ASP A 147 -0.35 9.69 6.12
N ALA A 148 0.10 10.11 4.95
CA ALA A 148 1.19 9.47 4.23
C ALA A 148 2.57 9.87 4.78
N ASP A 149 2.67 11.00 5.48
CA ASP A 149 3.92 11.50 6.00
C ASP A 149 4.54 10.52 7.00
N HIS A 150 5.72 10.01 6.66
CA HIS A 150 6.45 9.00 7.43
C HIS A 150 5.59 7.81 7.89
N ASN A 151 4.62 7.42 7.05
CA ASN A 151 3.75 6.30 7.33
C ASN A 151 4.49 4.97 7.19
N SER A 152 4.68 4.26 8.30
CA SER A 152 5.49 3.04 8.35
C SER A 152 4.95 1.91 7.47
N GLN A 153 3.62 1.80 7.28
CA GLN A 153 3.02 0.84 6.35
C GLN A 153 3.48 1.11 4.92
N MET A 154 3.36 2.37 4.50
CA MET A 154 3.72 2.81 3.16
C MET A 154 5.22 2.68 2.90
N MET A 155 6.04 3.03 3.90
CA MET A 155 7.50 2.91 3.82
C MET A 155 7.94 1.45 3.69
N LEU A 156 7.32 0.51 4.39
CA LEU A 156 7.59 -0.93 4.24
C LEU A 156 7.18 -1.44 2.86
N TYR A 157 6.04 -1.01 2.32
CA TYR A 157 5.63 -1.37 0.96
C TYR A 157 6.62 -0.82 -0.08
N ALA A 158 7.07 0.43 0.10
CA ALA A 158 8.08 1.02 -0.77
C ALA A 158 9.41 0.26 -0.73
N LEU A 159 9.87 -0.16 0.46
CA LEU A 159 11.09 -0.98 0.62
C LEU A 159 10.97 -2.33 -0.09
N GLY A 160 9.83 -3.01 0.05
CA GLY A 160 9.58 -4.26 -0.66
C GLY A 160 9.53 -4.07 -2.19
N GLY A 161 8.89 -3.00 -2.65
CA GLY A 161 8.86 -2.63 -4.07
C GLY A 161 10.25 -2.27 -4.63
N LEU A 162 11.06 -1.53 -3.86
CA LEU A 162 12.45 -1.23 -4.21
C LEU A 162 13.30 -2.49 -4.33
N ALA A 163 13.17 -3.42 -3.38
CA ALA A 163 13.91 -4.67 -3.40
C ALA A 163 13.58 -5.52 -4.63
N ALA A 164 12.30 -5.54 -5.05
CA ALA A 164 11.85 -6.33 -6.18
C ALA A 164 12.10 -5.67 -7.53
N TYR A 165 11.95 -4.35 -7.64
CA TYR A 165 11.81 -3.66 -8.92
C TYR A 165 12.66 -2.39 -9.06
N GLY A 166 13.31 -1.90 -7.98
CA GLY A 166 14.03 -0.62 -7.98
C GLY A 166 15.14 -0.48 -9.02
N PHE A 167 15.71 -1.62 -9.46
CA PHE A 167 16.76 -1.66 -10.47
C PHE A 167 16.27 -1.38 -11.91
N LEU A 168 14.95 -1.47 -12.16
CA LEU A 168 14.42 -1.38 -13.53
C LEU A 168 14.45 0.04 -14.09
N TYR A 169 14.34 1.05 -13.25
CA TYR A 169 14.30 2.46 -13.63
C TYR A 169 15.33 3.32 -12.90
N ASP A 170 16.33 2.72 -12.24
CA ASP A 170 17.30 3.43 -11.39
C ASP A 170 16.57 4.35 -10.38
N VAL A 171 15.68 3.76 -9.58
CA VAL A 171 14.79 4.50 -8.70
C VAL A 171 15.57 5.31 -7.66
N GLU A 172 15.41 6.63 -7.70
CA GLU A 172 16.02 7.58 -6.78
C GLU A 172 15.04 8.08 -5.70
N THR A 173 13.75 8.04 -6.00
CA THR A 173 12.69 8.64 -5.17
C THR A 173 11.56 7.64 -4.93
N VAL A 174 10.99 7.68 -3.75
CA VAL A 174 9.73 6.99 -3.43
C VAL A 174 8.66 8.01 -3.13
N ARG A 175 7.47 7.81 -3.68
CA ARG A 175 6.28 8.61 -3.41
C ARG A 175 5.21 7.68 -2.84
N MET A 176 4.54 8.10 -1.80
CA MET A 176 3.56 7.33 -1.08
C MET A 176 2.30 8.16 -0.94
N THR A 177 1.16 7.61 -1.36
CA THR A 177 -0.13 8.32 -1.26
C THR A 177 -1.17 7.46 -0.56
N ILE A 178 -1.83 8.03 0.42
CA ILE A 178 -3.02 7.48 1.06
C ILE A 178 -4.23 8.20 0.48
N ILE A 179 -5.17 7.41 -0.03
CA ILE A 179 -6.43 7.90 -0.59
C ILE A 179 -7.56 7.45 0.35
N GLN A 180 -8.16 8.39 1.06
CA GLN A 180 -9.21 8.16 2.06
C GLN A 180 -10.43 9.05 1.74
N PRO A 181 -11.27 8.67 0.75
CA PRO A 181 -12.29 9.56 0.19
C PRO A 181 -13.37 9.94 1.20
N ARG A 182 -13.74 9.08 2.14
CA ARG A 182 -14.74 9.38 3.18
C ARG A 182 -14.35 10.54 4.09
N LEU A 183 -13.09 10.90 4.13
CA LEU A 183 -12.55 12.06 4.87
C LEU A 183 -12.06 13.18 3.96
N ASP A 184 -12.36 13.11 2.66
CA ASP A 184 -11.83 14.03 1.64
C ASP A 184 -10.31 14.20 1.74
N ASN A 185 -9.62 13.08 2.01
CA ASN A 185 -8.19 13.02 2.29
C ASN A 185 -7.43 12.33 1.16
N ILE A 186 -6.54 13.08 0.52
CA ILE A 186 -5.49 12.53 -0.34
C ILE A 186 -4.17 13.09 0.18
N SER A 187 -3.45 12.27 0.97
CA SER A 187 -2.19 12.64 1.58
C SER A 187 -1.03 12.00 0.82
N THR A 188 -0.03 12.80 0.45
CA THR A 188 1.15 12.34 -0.28
C THR A 188 2.42 12.76 0.43
N CYS A 189 3.34 11.81 0.60
CA CYS A 189 4.71 12.01 1.07
C CYS A 189 5.68 11.53 -0.01
N GLU A 190 6.74 12.28 -0.21
CA GLU A 190 7.84 11.92 -1.10
C GLU A 190 9.16 12.03 -0.36
N MET A 191 10.05 11.06 -0.57
CA MET A 191 11.38 11.07 0.01
C MET A 191 12.41 10.41 -0.92
N PRO A 192 13.71 10.77 -0.82
CA PRO A 192 14.77 10.06 -1.52
C PRO A 192 14.90 8.62 -0.98
N VAL A 193 15.31 7.70 -1.85
CA VAL A 193 15.60 6.30 -1.46
C VAL A 193 16.64 6.23 -0.34
N SER A 194 17.59 7.17 -0.28
CA SER A 194 18.59 7.22 0.80
C SER A 194 17.94 7.41 2.17
N GLU A 195 16.98 8.32 2.28
CA GLU A 195 16.25 8.59 3.54
C GLU A 195 15.41 7.37 3.95
N LEU A 196 14.71 6.75 3.01
CA LEU A 196 13.96 5.53 3.27
C LEU A 196 14.87 4.39 3.78
N ASN A 197 16.07 4.25 3.19
CA ASN A 197 17.04 3.26 3.64
C ASN A 197 17.60 3.56 5.04
N GLU A 198 17.85 4.83 5.37
CA GLU A 198 18.27 5.23 6.72
C GLU A 198 17.19 4.86 7.76
N TRP A 199 15.94 5.15 7.46
CA TRP A 199 14.83 4.72 8.30
C TRP A 199 14.77 3.18 8.42
N ALA A 200 14.91 2.46 7.32
CA ALA A 200 14.91 0.99 7.31
C ALA A 200 15.99 0.41 8.24
N GLU A 201 17.22 0.93 8.19
CA GLU A 201 18.29 0.50 9.09
C GLU A 201 17.97 0.80 10.57
N SER A 202 17.31 1.93 10.83
CA SER A 202 16.94 2.34 12.19
C SER A 202 15.91 1.40 12.84
N ILE A 203 15.00 0.82 12.04
CA ILE A 203 13.92 -0.04 12.55
C ILE A 203 14.31 -1.54 12.66
N LYS A 204 15.36 -1.99 11.99
CA LYS A 204 15.81 -3.40 12.03
C LYS A 204 15.94 -3.96 13.46
N PRO A 205 16.61 -3.28 14.41
CA PRO A 205 16.70 -3.79 15.78
C PRO A 205 15.34 -3.93 16.47
N ILE A 206 14.42 -3.00 16.18
CA ILE A 206 13.06 -3.02 16.73
C ILE A 206 12.27 -4.20 16.13
N ALA A 207 12.41 -4.43 14.84
CA ALA A 207 11.74 -5.53 14.13
C ALA A 207 12.25 -6.91 14.65
N VAL A 208 13.54 -7.05 14.89
CA VAL A 208 14.10 -8.27 15.52
C VAL A 208 13.50 -8.48 16.90
N MET A 209 13.45 -7.44 17.73
CA MET A 209 12.86 -7.51 19.08
C MET A 209 11.36 -7.86 19.04
N ALA A 210 10.63 -7.38 18.03
CA ALA A 210 9.22 -7.67 17.86
C ALA A 210 8.96 -9.10 17.34
N PHE A 211 9.93 -9.67 16.64
CA PHE A 211 9.86 -11.02 16.09
C PHE A 211 10.18 -12.10 17.15
N GLU A 212 11.13 -11.85 18.06
CA GLU A 212 11.53 -12.76 19.16
C GLU A 212 10.48 -12.85 20.27
#